data_3a37eb77ab6ca631380e21958cf76464
#
_entry.id   3a37eb77ab6ca631380e21958cf76464
#
_cell.length_a   1.000
_cell.length_b   1.000
_cell.length_c   1.000
_cell.angle_alpha   90.00
_cell.angle_beta   90.00
_cell.angle_gamma   90.00
#
_symmetry.space_group_name_H-M   'P 1'
#
loop_
_entity.id
_entity.type
_entity.pdbx_description
1 polymer ?
#
loop_
_entity_poly.entity_id
_entity_poly.type
_entity_poly.pdbx_seq_one_letter_code
_entity_poly.pdbx_strand_id
1 'polypeptide(L)'
;MYRTAAAATLLIASIAAADVVNFSDFSDTSGLVLNGSAASTATSDGQVMRLTNAAGNRAGSVFSETQVDATNFSTKFSFRISDPGGSIFDGNTENGADGFVFVVQPIDSSLGGLGQGIGYSGIGTSLGVEFDTWHNSANNDPSQSHVGINLNGSVNHNSGLPTADITGPELDDGDQWFTWIDYDGTNLEVRLSMVDSRPIDALISYELDLPSVLGQETAFVGFTSATGAAWANHDILDWSYTGFVPAPGTAALLAIAGIATARRRR
;
A
#
# COMPACT_ATOMS: atom_id res chain seq x y z
N MET A 1 49.73 22.06 -36.46
CA MET A 1 48.63 21.09 -36.30
C MET A 1 48.39 20.90 -34.82
N TYR A 2 47.40 21.58 -34.27
CA TYR A 2 47.03 21.43 -32.87
C TYR A 2 45.93 20.34 -32.78
N ARG A 3 46.19 19.27 -32.04
CA ARG A 3 45.20 18.26 -31.74
C ARG A 3 44.50 18.66 -30.44
N THR A 4 43.23 19.03 -30.53
CA THR A 4 42.35 19.22 -29.38
C THR A 4 41.88 17.83 -28.90
N ALA A 5 42.30 17.47 -27.70
CA ALA A 5 41.75 16.28 -27.02
C ALA A 5 40.41 16.69 -26.39
N ALA A 6 39.34 16.04 -26.78
CA ALA A 6 38.05 16.17 -26.14
C ALA A 6 38.02 15.26 -24.89
N ALA A 7 37.95 15.85 -23.72
CA ALA A 7 37.71 15.14 -22.47
C ALA A 7 36.24 14.72 -22.43
N ALA A 8 35.98 13.42 -22.39
CA ALA A 8 34.65 12.87 -22.12
C ALA A 8 34.46 12.83 -20.61
N THR A 9 33.60 13.71 -20.11
CA THR A 9 33.18 13.66 -18.71
C THR A 9 32.19 12.49 -18.56
N LEU A 10 32.59 11.47 -17.81
CA LEU A 10 31.71 10.34 -17.44
C LEU A 10 30.82 10.82 -16.27
N LEU A 11 29.55 11.09 -16.50
CA LEU A 11 28.59 11.27 -15.43
C LEU A 11 28.32 9.89 -14.81
N ILE A 12 28.85 9.65 -13.65
CA ILE A 12 28.47 8.52 -12.81
C ILE A 12 27.21 8.96 -12.07
N ALA A 13 26.05 8.46 -12.49
CA ALA A 13 24.84 8.57 -11.69
C ALA A 13 25.05 7.73 -10.43
N SER A 14 25.08 8.34 -9.27
CA SER A 14 25.03 7.63 -8.00
C SER A 14 23.65 7.00 -7.88
N ILE A 15 23.60 5.67 -7.83
CA ILE A 15 22.40 4.95 -7.42
C ILE A 15 22.31 5.20 -5.92
N ALA A 16 21.34 5.99 -5.46
CA ALA A 16 21.00 6.06 -4.05
C ALA A 16 20.52 4.67 -3.62
N ALA A 17 20.98 4.21 -2.47
CA ALA A 17 20.44 2.98 -1.87
C ALA A 17 18.94 3.20 -1.64
N ALA A 18 18.11 2.33 -2.19
CA ALA A 18 16.68 2.34 -1.93
C ALA A 18 16.42 1.93 -0.48
N ASP A 19 15.58 2.67 0.23
CA ASP A 19 15.06 2.21 1.50
C ASP A 19 14.20 0.97 1.24
N VAL A 20 14.48 -0.12 1.95
CA VAL A 20 13.84 -1.40 1.71
C VAL A 20 13.18 -1.88 2.99
N VAL A 21 11.86 -2.06 2.95
CA VAL A 21 11.13 -2.93 3.87
C VAL A 21 10.93 -4.25 3.14
N ASN A 22 11.30 -5.38 3.74
CA ASN A 22 11.18 -6.68 3.08
C ASN A 22 10.93 -7.80 4.09
N PHE A 23 9.72 -8.30 4.09
CA PHE A 23 9.24 -9.40 4.91
C PHE A 23 8.65 -10.47 3.99
N SER A 24 9.37 -11.55 3.75
CA SER A 24 8.86 -12.73 3.02
C SER A 24 7.88 -13.56 3.87
N ASP A 25 7.93 -13.37 5.17
CA ASP A 25 6.98 -13.78 6.20
C ASP A 25 7.21 -12.90 7.44
N PHE A 26 6.45 -13.11 8.48
CA PHE A 26 6.55 -12.32 9.71
C PHE A 26 7.04 -13.13 10.92
N SER A 27 7.93 -14.11 10.69
CA SER A 27 8.63 -14.84 11.76
C SER A 27 9.59 -13.95 12.54
N ASP A 28 10.14 -12.92 11.89
CA ASP A 28 10.89 -11.83 12.50
C ASP A 28 10.19 -10.50 12.17
N THR A 29 9.84 -9.74 13.19
CA THR A 29 9.19 -8.43 13.06
C THR A 29 10.11 -7.28 13.44
N SER A 30 11.42 -7.52 13.52
CA SER A 30 12.43 -6.48 13.76
C SER A 30 12.33 -5.38 12.70
N GLY A 31 12.35 -4.12 13.12
CA GLY A 31 12.15 -2.98 12.24
C GLY A 31 10.69 -2.58 12.03
N LEU A 32 9.76 -3.24 12.73
CA LEU A 32 8.34 -2.89 12.76
C LEU A 32 7.89 -2.47 14.15
N VAL A 33 6.97 -1.52 14.21
CA VAL A 33 6.22 -1.11 15.41
C VAL A 33 4.80 -1.63 15.29
N LEU A 34 4.38 -2.47 16.23
CA LEU A 34 3.06 -3.08 16.27
C LEU A 34 2.22 -2.39 17.35
N ASN A 35 0.97 -2.08 17.03
CA ASN A 35 0.01 -1.45 17.96
C ASN A 35 -1.30 -2.24 18.03
N GLY A 36 -1.98 -2.12 19.15
CA GLY A 36 -3.30 -2.71 19.36
C GLY A 36 -3.29 -4.22 19.30
N SER A 37 -4.08 -4.81 18.40
CA SER A 37 -4.20 -6.26 18.21
C SER A 37 -3.19 -6.85 17.22
N ALA A 38 -2.37 -6.03 16.57
CA ALA A 38 -1.42 -6.50 15.58
C ALA A 38 -0.37 -7.45 16.19
N ALA A 39 -0.17 -8.60 15.59
CA ALA A 39 0.77 -9.62 16.05
C ALA A 39 1.22 -10.55 14.93
N SER A 40 2.47 -11.02 14.99
CA SER A 40 2.90 -12.19 14.21
C SER A 40 2.12 -13.42 14.66
N THR A 41 1.47 -14.10 13.72
CA THR A 41 0.54 -15.21 14.00
C THR A 41 0.83 -16.40 13.09
N ALA A 42 0.91 -17.61 13.65
CA ALA A 42 1.06 -18.84 12.88
C ALA A 42 -0.27 -19.25 12.27
N THR A 43 -0.31 -19.45 10.96
CA THR A 43 -1.48 -19.87 10.18
C THR A 43 -1.12 -21.00 9.21
N SER A 44 -2.06 -21.43 8.37
CA SER A 44 -1.77 -22.35 7.26
C SER A 44 -0.88 -21.71 6.18
N ASP A 45 -0.85 -20.38 6.09
CA ASP A 45 0.01 -19.63 5.16
C ASP A 45 1.43 -19.40 5.72
N GLY A 46 1.71 -19.87 6.93
CA GLY A 46 2.96 -19.62 7.65
C GLY A 46 2.82 -18.56 8.73
N GLN A 47 3.89 -17.82 9.01
CA GLN A 47 3.85 -16.69 9.94
C GLN A 47 3.40 -15.44 9.20
N VAL A 48 2.23 -14.93 9.57
CA VAL A 48 1.61 -13.75 8.97
C VAL A 48 1.59 -12.58 9.95
N MET A 49 1.51 -11.36 9.45
CA MET A 49 1.15 -10.20 10.26
C MET A 49 -0.36 -10.10 10.35
N ARG A 50 -0.94 -10.59 11.45
CA ARG A 50 -2.36 -10.44 11.73
C ARG A 50 -2.61 -9.06 12.34
N LEU A 51 -3.28 -8.18 11.59
CA LEU A 51 -3.63 -6.84 12.04
C LEU A 51 -4.76 -6.90 13.07
N THR A 52 -5.85 -7.60 12.74
CA THR A 52 -6.95 -7.91 13.65
C THR A 52 -7.33 -9.37 13.53
N ASN A 53 -7.72 -9.97 14.64
CA ASN A 53 -8.30 -11.31 14.65
C ASN A 53 -9.83 -11.24 14.49
N ALA A 54 -10.45 -12.36 14.09
CA ALA A 54 -11.89 -12.53 13.95
C ALA A 54 -12.62 -12.39 15.30
N ALA A 55 -12.71 -11.17 15.78
CA ALA A 55 -13.42 -10.78 17.01
C ALA A 55 -13.83 -9.31 16.92
N GLY A 56 -14.96 -8.99 17.52
CA GLY A 56 -15.50 -7.62 17.48
C GLY A 56 -14.68 -6.60 18.25
N ASN A 57 -14.75 -5.35 17.81
CA ASN A 57 -14.11 -4.19 18.43
C ASN A 57 -12.59 -4.35 18.62
N ARG A 58 -11.91 -4.77 17.57
CA ARG A 58 -10.46 -4.83 17.50
C ARG A 58 -9.94 -3.70 16.63
N ALA A 59 -8.73 -3.24 16.93
CA ALA A 59 -7.94 -2.43 16.02
C ALA A 59 -6.47 -2.79 16.18
N GLY A 60 -5.75 -2.80 15.08
CA GLY A 60 -4.32 -3.06 15.04
C GLY A 60 -3.64 -2.29 13.92
N SER A 61 -2.39 -1.96 14.14
CA SER A 61 -1.55 -1.39 13.10
C SER A 61 -0.12 -1.92 13.20
N VAL A 62 0.55 -1.91 12.07
CA VAL A 62 1.98 -2.18 11.96
C VAL A 62 2.60 -1.14 11.05
N PHE A 63 3.71 -0.54 11.49
CA PHE A 63 4.45 0.46 10.70
C PHE A 63 5.94 0.16 10.71
N SER A 64 6.66 0.62 9.68
CA SER A 64 8.12 0.66 9.71
C SER A 64 8.61 1.42 10.94
N GLU A 65 9.67 0.94 11.59
CA GLU A 65 10.27 1.62 12.76
C GLU A 65 10.95 2.94 12.37
N THR A 66 11.42 3.03 11.13
CA THR A 66 12.05 4.22 10.56
C THR A 66 11.27 4.74 9.36
N GLN A 67 11.37 6.03 9.12
CA GLN A 67 10.82 6.63 7.92
C GLN A 67 11.60 6.18 6.68
N VAL A 68 10.90 6.01 5.58
CA VAL A 68 11.42 5.68 4.25
C VAL A 68 11.11 6.79 3.26
N ASP A 69 11.79 6.80 2.11
CA ASP A 69 11.51 7.75 1.03
C ASP A 69 10.07 7.55 0.51
N ALA A 70 9.31 8.64 0.46
CA ALA A 70 7.93 8.70 -0.03
C ALA A 70 7.78 9.56 -1.30
N THR A 71 8.89 10.05 -1.87
CA THR A 71 8.86 10.88 -3.10
C THR A 71 8.51 10.08 -4.34
N ASN A 72 8.91 8.82 -4.37
CA ASN A 72 8.43 7.79 -5.28
C ASN A 72 8.74 6.41 -4.70
N PHE A 73 7.86 5.45 -4.92
CA PHE A 73 7.99 4.12 -4.35
C PHE A 73 7.24 3.04 -5.13
N SER A 74 7.62 1.81 -4.86
CA SER A 74 6.85 0.61 -5.20
C SER A 74 6.69 -0.25 -3.96
N THR A 75 5.48 -0.67 -3.64
CA THR A 75 5.21 -1.65 -2.59
C THR A 75 4.39 -2.80 -3.15
N LYS A 76 4.74 -4.00 -2.70
CA LYS A 76 4.00 -5.24 -2.98
C LYS A 76 3.72 -5.94 -1.67
N PHE A 77 2.53 -6.46 -1.54
CA PHE A 77 2.14 -7.35 -0.45
C PHE A 77 1.09 -8.34 -0.92
N SER A 78 1.00 -9.47 -0.23
CA SER A 78 -0.15 -10.35 -0.34
C SER A 78 -0.89 -10.39 0.99
N PHE A 79 -2.21 -10.63 0.90
CA PHE A 79 -3.08 -10.63 2.07
C PHE A 79 -4.18 -11.69 1.97
N ARG A 80 -4.78 -12.00 3.10
CA ARG A 80 -5.96 -12.83 3.22
C ARG A 80 -6.86 -12.25 4.30
N ILE A 81 -8.14 -12.08 3.98
CA ILE A 81 -9.19 -11.78 4.94
C ILE A 81 -10.03 -13.04 5.09
N SER A 82 -10.19 -13.53 6.31
CA SER A 82 -10.78 -14.86 6.56
C SER A 82 -11.59 -14.91 7.86
N ASP A 83 -12.34 -15.98 8.02
CA ASP A 83 -13.18 -16.24 9.19
C ASP A 83 -14.17 -15.09 9.46
N PRO A 84 -14.95 -14.65 8.44
CA PRO A 84 -15.93 -13.60 8.61
C PRO A 84 -16.96 -14.01 9.67
N GLY A 85 -17.38 -13.04 10.51
CA GLY A 85 -18.33 -13.28 11.57
C GLY A 85 -18.92 -11.99 12.12
N GLY A 86 -19.83 -12.14 13.06
CA GLY A 86 -20.42 -10.97 13.73
C GLY A 86 -21.89 -11.13 14.06
N SER A 87 -22.45 -10.07 14.66
CA SER A 87 -23.85 -9.99 15.04
C SER A 87 -24.72 -9.17 14.08
N ILE A 88 -24.09 -8.58 13.07
CA ILE A 88 -24.73 -7.77 12.03
C ILE A 88 -24.27 -8.28 10.67
N PHE A 89 -25.04 -7.98 9.63
CA PHE A 89 -24.79 -8.40 8.25
C PHE A 89 -24.81 -7.20 7.34
N ASP A 90 -23.91 -7.18 6.36
CA ASP A 90 -23.94 -6.23 5.28
C ASP A 90 -24.77 -6.75 4.11
N GLY A 91 -25.62 -5.89 3.55
CA GLY A 91 -26.44 -6.22 2.40
C GLY A 91 -27.38 -7.40 2.64
N ASN A 92 -26.93 -8.61 2.39
CA ASN A 92 -27.83 -9.77 2.32
C ASN A 92 -27.50 -10.95 3.22
N THR A 93 -26.25 -11.32 3.48
CA THR A 93 -25.91 -12.54 4.21
C THR A 93 -24.50 -12.52 4.80
N GLU A 94 -23.68 -11.55 4.47
CA GLU A 94 -22.27 -11.56 4.78
C GLU A 94 -21.98 -10.74 6.03
N ASN A 95 -21.02 -11.16 6.82
CA ASN A 95 -20.72 -10.57 8.12
C ASN A 95 -19.23 -10.42 8.38
N GLY A 96 -18.40 -10.36 7.32
CA GLY A 96 -17.00 -9.94 7.38
C GLY A 96 -16.89 -8.44 7.56
N ALA A 97 -15.91 -7.94 8.29
CA ALA A 97 -15.67 -6.49 8.49
C ALA A 97 -14.33 -6.22 9.16
N ASP A 98 -13.85 -4.98 9.13
CA ASP A 98 -14.25 -3.86 8.29
C ASP A 98 -13.24 -3.69 7.13
N GLY A 99 -12.11 -4.46 7.11
CA GLY A 99 -11.05 -4.33 6.12
C GLY A 99 -9.74 -3.80 6.73
N PHE A 100 -8.84 -3.34 5.86
CA PHE A 100 -7.55 -2.78 6.25
C PHE A 100 -7.11 -1.65 5.29
N VAL A 101 -6.12 -0.86 5.70
CA VAL A 101 -5.55 0.24 4.90
C VAL A 101 -4.03 0.10 4.85
N PHE A 102 -3.43 0.20 3.65
CA PHE A 102 -2.01 0.53 3.51
C PHE A 102 -1.85 2.04 3.71
N VAL A 103 -0.95 2.45 4.60
CA VAL A 103 -0.83 3.84 5.06
C VAL A 103 0.59 4.36 4.84
N VAL A 104 0.67 5.61 4.37
CA VAL A 104 1.90 6.41 4.31
C VAL A 104 1.66 7.67 5.14
N GLN A 105 2.44 7.89 6.23
CA GLN A 105 2.24 9.03 7.13
C GLN A 105 3.55 9.51 7.76
N PRO A 106 3.74 10.82 8.00
CA PRO A 106 5.02 11.35 8.46
C PRO A 106 5.18 11.45 9.99
N ILE A 107 4.12 11.23 10.79
CA ILE A 107 4.09 11.66 12.19
C ILE A 107 4.62 10.58 13.15
N ASP A 108 3.99 9.40 13.17
CA ASP A 108 4.38 8.28 14.02
C ASP A 108 3.74 6.95 13.58
N SER A 109 3.92 5.89 14.37
CA SER A 109 3.24 4.61 14.16
C SER A 109 1.84 4.61 14.77
N SER A 110 0.90 5.36 14.19
CA SER A 110 -0.43 5.61 14.75
C SER A 110 -1.43 4.47 14.51
N LEU A 111 -2.52 4.53 15.26
CA LEU A 111 -3.70 3.71 15.12
C LEU A 111 -4.94 4.61 15.19
N GLY A 112 -5.82 4.51 14.18
CA GLY A 112 -7.02 5.32 14.07
C GLY A 112 -8.28 4.64 14.64
N GLY A 113 -9.45 5.06 14.12
CA GLY A 113 -10.77 4.66 14.61
C GLY A 113 -11.10 3.20 14.41
N LEU A 114 -11.93 2.66 15.32
CA LEU A 114 -12.48 1.29 15.27
C LEU A 114 -13.57 1.16 14.21
N GLY A 115 -13.95 -0.08 13.91
CA GLY A 115 -15.05 -0.42 13.01
C GLY A 115 -14.85 0.24 11.65
N GLN A 116 -15.88 0.89 11.13
CA GLN A 116 -15.85 1.63 9.85
C GLN A 116 -14.67 2.59 9.67
N GLY A 117 -13.89 2.86 10.72
CA GLY A 117 -12.67 3.67 10.64
C GLY A 117 -11.44 2.89 10.18
N ILE A 118 -11.54 1.55 10.04
CA ILE A 118 -10.52 0.59 9.56
C ILE A 118 -9.11 0.83 10.16
N GLY A 119 -9.05 1.33 11.40
CA GLY A 119 -7.79 1.72 12.05
C GLY A 119 -7.10 2.95 11.44
N TYR A 120 -7.66 3.54 10.40
CA TYR A 120 -7.11 4.69 9.67
C TYR A 120 -7.79 6.01 9.99
N SER A 121 -9.09 6.00 10.23
CA SER A 121 -9.86 7.22 10.49
C SER A 121 -9.25 8.06 11.61
N GLY A 122 -8.90 9.32 11.30
CA GLY A 122 -8.28 10.26 12.24
C GLY A 122 -6.75 10.30 12.18
N ILE A 123 -6.08 9.47 11.38
CA ILE A 123 -4.65 9.61 11.09
C ILE A 123 -4.47 10.79 10.13
N GLY A 124 -4.31 11.99 10.67
CA GLY A 124 -4.09 13.22 9.87
C GLY A 124 -2.78 13.16 9.09
N THR A 125 -2.69 14.02 8.06
CA THR A 125 -1.47 14.16 7.23
C THR A 125 -1.00 12.79 6.70
N SER A 126 -1.83 12.12 5.88
CA SER A 126 -1.56 10.76 5.42
C SER A 126 -2.18 10.46 4.06
N LEU A 127 -1.63 9.46 3.38
CA LEU A 127 -2.25 8.72 2.29
C LEU A 127 -2.67 7.35 2.83
N GLY A 128 -3.88 6.92 2.51
CA GLY A 128 -4.38 5.56 2.72
C GLY A 128 -4.82 4.94 1.40
N VAL A 129 -4.51 3.67 1.20
CA VAL A 129 -5.13 2.81 0.20
C VAL A 129 -5.91 1.76 0.96
N GLU A 130 -7.23 1.88 0.97
CA GLU A 130 -8.09 0.97 1.71
C GLU A 130 -8.53 -0.23 0.89
N PHE A 131 -8.73 -1.32 1.59
CA PHE A 131 -9.32 -2.58 1.14
C PHE A 131 -10.47 -2.84 2.11
N ASP A 132 -11.64 -2.34 1.75
CA ASP A 132 -12.82 -2.33 2.61
C ASP A 132 -13.71 -3.54 2.29
N THR A 133 -14.23 -4.18 3.35
CA THR A 133 -15.08 -5.37 3.27
C THR A 133 -16.45 -5.15 3.91
N TRP A 134 -16.85 -3.89 4.11
CA TRP A 134 -18.12 -3.54 4.71
C TRP A 134 -18.72 -2.26 4.15
N HIS A 135 -19.96 -2.31 3.68
CA HIS A 135 -20.66 -1.12 3.16
C HIS A 135 -21.15 -0.20 4.28
N ASN A 136 -20.46 0.87 4.52
CA ASN A 136 -20.87 1.95 5.43
C ASN A 136 -21.53 3.10 4.67
N SER A 137 -22.84 3.12 4.58
CA SER A 137 -23.56 4.20 3.88
C SER A 137 -23.27 5.59 4.47
N ALA A 138 -22.85 5.69 5.72
CA ALA A 138 -22.41 6.93 6.35
C ALA A 138 -21.08 7.46 5.79
N ASN A 139 -20.23 6.57 5.30
CA ASN A 139 -18.97 6.88 4.61
C ASN A 139 -19.15 7.05 3.10
N ASN A 140 -20.36 6.78 2.59
CA ASN A 140 -20.66 6.78 1.15
C ASN A 140 -19.85 5.74 0.37
N ASP A 141 -19.67 4.56 0.97
CA ASP A 141 -18.98 3.46 0.35
C ASP A 141 -19.71 3.02 -0.94
N PRO A 142 -18.98 2.73 -2.02
CA PRO A 142 -19.58 2.35 -3.28
C PRO A 142 -20.21 0.94 -3.23
N SER A 143 -19.60 0.05 -2.46
CA SER A 143 -20.01 -1.36 -2.30
C SER A 143 -19.49 -1.95 -0.98
N GLN A 144 -19.84 -3.19 -0.71
CA GLN A 144 -19.35 -3.98 0.44
C GLN A 144 -17.94 -4.52 0.23
N SER A 145 -17.41 -4.51 -0.97
CA SER A 145 -16.05 -4.96 -1.29
C SER A 145 -15.45 -3.99 -2.29
N HIS A 146 -14.55 -3.13 -1.84
CA HIS A 146 -13.95 -2.11 -2.68
C HIS A 146 -12.53 -1.74 -2.24
N VAL A 147 -11.82 -1.10 -3.17
CA VAL A 147 -10.53 -0.45 -2.92
C VAL A 147 -10.72 1.06 -3.11
N GLY A 148 -10.15 1.86 -2.23
CA GLY A 148 -10.28 3.31 -2.29
C GLY A 148 -9.00 4.06 -1.93
N ILE A 149 -8.90 5.31 -2.39
CA ILE A 149 -7.84 6.24 -1.99
C ILE A 149 -8.41 7.17 -0.94
N ASN A 150 -7.69 7.29 0.17
CA ASN A 150 -8.01 8.13 1.30
C ASN A 150 -6.89 9.13 1.60
N LEU A 151 -7.23 10.32 2.04
CA LEU A 151 -6.28 11.33 2.46
C LEU A 151 -6.63 11.87 3.85
N ASN A 152 -5.58 12.14 4.63
CA ASN A 152 -5.66 12.84 5.91
C ASN A 152 -6.61 12.19 6.93
N GLY A 153 -6.67 10.86 6.94
CA GLY A 153 -7.48 10.10 7.89
C GLY A 153 -8.98 10.15 7.64
N SER A 154 -9.42 10.55 6.46
CA SER A 154 -10.83 10.48 6.06
C SER A 154 -11.07 9.18 5.32
N VAL A 155 -12.10 8.45 5.72
CA VAL A 155 -12.62 7.26 5.04
C VAL A 155 -13.95 7.56 4.34
N ASN A 156 -14.24 8.83 4.04
CA ASN A 156 -15.50 9.24 3.43
C ASN A 156 -15.33 9.53 1.93
N HIS A 157 -16.04 8.76 1.10
CA HIS A 157 -15.93 8.79 -0.36
C HIS A 157 -16.66 9.95 -1.05
N ASN A 158 -17.34 10.82 -0.31
CA ASN A 158 -17.84 12.10 -0.86
C ASN A 158 -16.72 13.08 -1.24
N SER A 159 -15.47 12.77 -0.92
CA SER A 159 -14.31 13.61 -1.23
C SER A 159 -14.00 13.71 -2.72
N GLY A 160 -14.56 12.83 -3.56
CA GLY A 160 -14.23 12.71 -4.98
C GLY A 160 -12.92 11.98 -5.26
N LEU A 161 -12.31 11.37 -4.24
CA LEU A 161 -11.17 10.47 -4.40
C LEU A 161 -11.62 9.16 -5.05
N PRO A 162 -10.78 8.51 -5.87
CA PRO A 162 -11.18 7.34 -6.63
C PRO A 162 -11.40 6.12 -5.73
N THR A 163 -12.42 5.35 -6.10
CA THR A 163 -12.72 4.02 -5.58
C THR A 163 -12.94 3.05 -6.72
N ALA A 164 -12.79 1.75 -6.46
CA ALA A 164 -13.08 0.69 -7.41
C ALA A 164 -13.77 -0.49 -6.69
N ASP A 165 -14.97 -0.84 -7.16
CA ASP A 165 -15.68 -2.01 -6.68
C ASP A 165 -14.96 -3.29 -7.07
N ILE A 166 -14.86 -4.23 -6.16
CA ILE A 166 -14.36 -5.57 -6.43
C ILE A 166 -15.56 -6.45 -6.79
N THR A 167 -15.60 -6.87 -8.06
CA THR A 167 -16.69 -7.69 -8.60
C THR A 167 -16.19 -9.10 -8.87
N GLY A 168 -16.87 -10.10 -8.33
CA GLY A 168 -16.49 -11.51 -8.41
C GLY A 168 -16.26 -12.07 -7.02
N PRO A 169 -15.13 -12.76 -6.75
CA PRO A 169 -14.73 -13.08 -5.38
C PRO A 169 -14.56 -11.80 -4.56
N GLU A 170 -15.08 -11.80 -3.34
CA GLU A 170 -14.97 -10.68 -2.43
C GLU A 170 -13.64 -10.70 -1.68
N LEU A 171 -13.23 -9.57 -1.12
CA LEU A 171 -11.92 -9.47 -0.46
C LEU A 171 -11.83 -10.35 0.80
N ASP A 172 -12.96 -10.73 1.40
CA ASP A 172 -13.07 -11.47 2.67
C ASP A 172 -13.62 -12.89 2.53
N ASP A 173 -13.70 -13.44 1.33
CA ASP A 173 -14.12 -14.84 1.09
C ASP A 173 -13.05 -15.89 1.41
N GLY A 174 -11.90 -15.46 1.95
CA GLY A 174 -10.81 -16.32 2.39
C GLY A 174 -9.76 -16.61 1.32
N ASP A 175 -9.88 -16.03 0.16
CA ASP A 175 -8.88 -16.17 -0.91
C ASP A 175 -7.63 -15.30 -0.66
N GLN A 176 -6.51 -15.69 -1.27
CA GLN A 176 -5.30 -14.88 -1.23
C GLN A 176 -5.31 -13.87 -2.36
N TRP A 177 -5.04 -12.62 -2.00
CA TRP A 177 -4.91 -11.50 -2.92
C TRP A 177 -3.49 -10.96 -2.93
N PHE A 178 -3.07 -10.42 -4.08
CA PHE A 178 -1.78 -9.78 -4.31
C PHE A 178 -1.99 -8.35 -4.77
N THR A 179 -1.27 -7.43 -4.14
CA THR A 179 -1.41 -6.00 -4.40
C THR A 179 -0.06 -5.38 -4.77
N TRP A 180 -0.08 -4.46 -5.72
CA TRP A 180 1.02 -3.58 -6.07
C TRP A 180 0.52 -2.15 -6.02
N ILE A 181 1.22 -1.31 -5.25
CA ILE A 181 0.96 0.12 -5.17
C ILE A 181 2.25 0.83 -5.56
N ASP A 182 2.18 1.63 -6.61
CA ASP A 182 3.30 2.35 -7.16
C ASP A 182 2.99 3.85 -7.18
N TYR A 183 3.96 4.64 -6.76
CA TYR A 183 3.92 6.08 -6.87
C TYR A 183 5.18 6.55 -7.60
N ASP A 184 5.03 7.21 -8.75
CA ASP A 184 6.15 7.65 -9.60
C ASP A 184 6.60 9.10 -9.35
N GLY A 185 6.07 9.73 -8.30
CA GLY A 185 6.25 11.15 -7.98
C GLY A 185 5.11 12.04 -8.49
N THR A 186 4.16 11.47 -9.24
CA THR A 186 3.02 12.21 -9.82
C THR A 186 1.75 11.38 -9.77
N ASN A 187 1.83 10.10 -10.14
CA ASN A 187 0.70 9.19 -10.20
C ASN A 187 0.85 8.07 -9.19
N LEU A 188 -0.21 7.83 -8.42
CA LEU A 188 -0.41 6.66 -7.60
C LEU A 188 -1.22 5.63 -8.38
N GLU A 189 -0.68 4.44 -8.56
CA GLU A 189 -1.36 3.34 -9.23
C GLU A 189 -1.53 2.16 -8.28
N VAL A 190 -2.75 1.64 -8.17
CA VAL A 190 -3.08 0.45 -7.38
C VAL A 190 -3.46 -0.68 -8.33
N ARG A 191 -2.88 -1.86 -8.14
CA ARG A 191 -3.21 -3.09 -8.86
C ARG A 191 -3.53 -4.19 -7.87
N LEU A 192 -4.49 -5.03 -8.24
CA LEU A 192 -4.98 -6.13 -7.42
C LEU A 192 -5.15 -7.38 -8.29
N SER A 193 -4.81 -8.55 -7.76
CA SER A 193 -4.94 -9.83 -8.47
C SER A 193 -5.03 -10.99 -7.48
N MET A 194 -5.73 -12.05 -7.85
CA MET A 194 -5.75 -13.33 -7.11
C MET A 194 -4.59 -14.25 -7.48
N VAL A 195 -3.73 -13.85 -8.40
CA VAL A 195 -2.52 -14.58 -8.76
C VAL A 195 -1.30 -13.68 -8.63
N ASP A 196 -0.17 -14.22 -8.21
CA ASP A 196 1.09 -13.47 -8.08
C ASP A 196 1.67 -13.10 -9.45
N SER A 197 0.92 -12.29 -10.18
CA SER A 197 1.30 -11.75 -11.48
C SER A 197 0.74 -10.34 -11.57
N ARG A 198 1.64 -9.35 -11.61
CA ARG A 198 1.25 -7.94 -11.65
C ARG A 198 0.41 -7.64 -12.91
N PRO A 199 -0.84 -7.15 -12.78
CA PRO A 199 -1.64 -6.72 -13.91
C PRO A 199 -0.98 -5.57 -14.69
N ILE A 200 -1.20 -5.53 -16.00
CA ILE A 200 -0.73 -4.41 -16.85
C ILE A 200 -1.49 -3.14 -16.50
N ASP A 201 -2.81 -3.25 -16.42
CA ASP A 201 -3.70 -2.12 -16.14
C ASP A 201 -3.84 -1.92 -14.63
N ALA A 202 -3.82 -0.67 -14.19
CA ALA A 202 -4.12 -0.32 -12.82
C ALA A 202 -5.63 -0.43 -12.56
N LEU A 203 -6.00 -0.92 -11.37
CA LEU A 203 -7.36 -0.88 -10.83
C LEU A 203 -7.77 0.57 -10.53
N ILE A 204 -6.85 1.32 -9.91
CA ILE A 204 -6.99 2.75 -9.64
C ILE A 204 -5.72 3.46 -10.11
N SER A 205 -5.89 4.63 -10.74
CA SER A 205 -4.81 5.58 -11.03
C SER A 205 -5.25 6.96 -10.55
N TYR A 206 -4.40 7.65 -9.78
CA TYR A 206 -4.72 8.92 -9.17
C TYR A 206 -3.51 9.86 -9.20
N GLU A 207 -3.69 11.05 -9.78
CA GLU A 207 -2.67 12.10 -9.79
C GLU A 207 -2.59 12.77 -8.40
N LEU A 208 -1.40 12.79 -7.80
CA LEU A 208 -1.18 13.17 -6.42
C LEU A 208 0.22 13.79 -6.24
N ASP A 209 0.31 14.91 -5.55
CA ASP A 209 1.57 15.43 -4.98
C ASP A 209 1.68 14.94 -3.52
N LEU A 210 2.20 13.73 -3.34
CA LEU A 210 2.29 13.10 -2.03
C LEU A 210 3.20 13.87 -1.05
N PRO A 211 4.37 14.39 -1.42
CA PRO A 211 5.16 15.26 -0.55
C PRO A 211 4.37 16.47 -0.03
N SER A 212 3.53 17.08 -0.86
CA SER A 212 2.67 18.19 -0.41
C SER A 212 1.59 17.74 0.58
N VAL A 213 1.00 16.55 0.40
CA VAL A 213 0.05 15.95 1.36
C VAL A 213 0.73 15.66 2.69
N LEU A 214 1.94 15.09 2.66
CA LEU A 214 2.68 14.71 3.87
C LEU A 214 3.40 15.89 4.53
N GLY A 215 3.66 16.97 3.80
CA GLY A 215 4.49 18.10 4.24
C GLY A 215 5.98 17.77 4.32
N GLN A 216 6.41 16.61 3.84
CA GLN A 216 7.80 16.15 3.79
C GLN A 216 7.99 15.00 2.80
N GLU A 217 9.26 14.64 2.53
CA GLU A 217 9.64 13.63 1.52
C GLU A 217 9.78 12.21 2.09
N THR A 218 9.78 12.04 3.41
CA THR A 218 9.90 10.74 4.08
C THR A 218 8.67 10.43 4.92
N ALA A 219 8.37 9.14 5.12
CA ALA A 219 7.21 8.72 5.90
C ALA A 219 7.42 7.37 6.57
N PHE A 220 6.68 7.10 7.64
CA PHE A 220 6.40 5.75 8.09
C PHE A 220 5.40 5.11 7.13
N VAL A 221 5.63 3.85 6.78
CA VAL A 221 4.75 3.06 5.93
C VAL A 221 4.28 1.82 6.67
N GLY A 222 3.07 1.37 6.39
CA GLY A 222 2.54 0.22 7.10
C GLY A 222 1.06 -0.03 6.84
N PHE A 223 0.42 -0.69 7.79
CA PHE A 223 -0.96 -1.11 7.67
C PHE A 223 -1.74 -0.82 8.95
N THR A 224 -3.02 -0.53 8.77
CA THR A 224 -4.01 -0.44 9.85
C THR A 224 -5.20 -1.32 9.53
N SER A 225 -5.91 -1.81 10.54
CA SER A 225 -7.17 -2.53 10.40
C SER A 225 -8.03 -2.33 11.64
N ALA A 226 -9.32 -2.47 11.48
CA ALA A 226 -10.24 -2.55 12.61
C ALA A 226 -11.41 -3.48 12.33
N THR A 227 -12.13 -3.84 13.38
CA THR A 227 -13.40 -4.57 13.35
C THR A 227 -14.42 -3.86 14.23
N GLY A 228 -15.69 -4.06 13.94
CA GLY A 228 -16.81 -3.51 14.70
C GLY A 228 -17.68 -4.59 15.32
N ALA A 229 -18.98 -4.56 15.06
CA ALA A 229 -19.94 -5.60 15.45
C ALA A 229 -19.88 -6.82 14.53
N ALA A 230 -19.40 -6.65 13.30
CA ALA A 230 -18.93 -7.70 12.41
C ALA A 230 -17.40 -7.71 12.42
N TRP A 231 -16.78 -8.79 11.98
CA TRP A 231 -15.33 -8.99 12.04
C TRP A 231 -14.83 -10.01 11.02
N ALA A 232 -13.51 -9.98 10.76
CA ALA A 232 -12.73 -11.01 10.10
C ALA A 232 -11.30 -11.05 10.66
N ASN A 233 -10.51 -12.06 10.32
CA ASN A 233 -9.06 -12.00 10.41
C ASN A 233 -8.52 -11.17 9.24
N HIS A 234 -7.64 -10.22 9.50
CA HIS A 234 -6.97 -9.42 8.47
C HIS A 234 -5.47 -9.71 8.53
N ASP A 235 -4.99 -10.51 7.59
CA ASP A 235 -3.63 -11.05 7.56
C ASP A 235 -2.86 -10.51 6.37
N ILE A 236 -1.70 -9.89 6.61
CA ILE A 236 -0.68 -9.61 5.60
C ILE A 236 0.31 -10.79 5.62
N LEU A 237 0.52 -11.42 4.47
CA LEU A 237 1.30 -12.66 4.36
C LEU A 237 2.77 -12.39 4.05
N ASP A 238 3.03 -11.45 3.17
CA ASP A 238 4.34 -10.93 2.80
C ASP A 238 4.26 -9.43 2.49
N TRP A 239 5.37 -8.72 2.59
CA TRP A 239 5.40 -7.29 2.31
C TRP A 239 6.79 -6.83 1.88
N SER A 240 6.85 -6.07 0.79
CA SER A 240 8.04 -5.34 0.37
C SER A 240 7.70 -3.89 0.05
N TYR A 241 8.61 -2.98 0.38
CA TYR A 241 8.55 -1.58 0.01
C TYR A 241 9.93 -1.12 -0.43
N THR A 242 10.01 -0.42 -1.54
CA THR A 242 11.22 0.18 -2.06
C THR A 242 10.93 1.65 -2.35
N GLY A 243 11.57 2.54 -1.60
CA GLY A 243 11.57 3.98 -1.87
C GLY A 243 12.57 4.26 -2.97
N PHE A 244 12.17 4.67 -4.09
CA PHE A 244 12.83 4.92 -5.36
C PHE A 244 12.58 3.84 -6.43
N VAL A 245 11.71 4.18 -7.35
CA VAL A 245 11.56 3.47 -8.62
C VAL A 245 12.32 4.28 -9.67
N PRO A 246 13.36 3.75 -10.32
CA PRO A 246 14.00 4.44 -11.44
C PRO A 246 12.95 4.73 -12.50
N ALA A 247 12.69 6.01 -12.80
CA ALA A 247 11.74 6.39 -13.83
C ALA A 247 12.06 5.67 -15.16
N PRO A 248 11.08 5.14 -15.88
CA PRO A 248 11.30 4.40 -17.13
C PRO A 248 12.11 5.17 -18.20
N GLY A 249 12.23 6.50 -18.06
CA GLY A 249 12.96 7.38 -18.96
C GLY A 249 14.48 7.32 -18.87
N THR A 250 15.06 6.91 -17.75
CA THR A 250 16.55 6.91 -17.60
C THR A 250 17.21 5.81 -18.41
N ALA A 251 16.61 4.66 -18.52
CA ALA A 251 17.10 3.57 -19.39
C ALA A 251 17.01 3.93 -20.88
N ALA A 252 15.96 4.64 -21.30
CA ALA A 252 15.78 5.10 -22.67
C ALA A 252 16.81 6.20 -23.05
N LEU A 253 17.15 7.10 -22.16
CA LEU A 253 18.15 8.14 -22.39
C LEU A 253 19.57 7.55 -22.57
N LEU A 254 19.93 6.53 -21.80
CA LEU A 254 21.21 5.83 -21.95
C LEU A 254 21.29 5.06 -23.27
N ALA A 255 20.22 4.47 -23.75
CA ALA A 255 20.14 3.79 -25.04
C ALA A 255 20.29 4.79 -26.21
N ILE A 256 19.69 5.97 -26.14
CA ILE A 256 19.79 7.01 -27.16
C ILE A 256 21.20 7.61 -27.20
N ALA A 257 21.83 7.86 -26.05
CA ALA A 257 23.19 8.36 -25.97
C ALA A 257 24.21 7.34 -26.54
N GLY A 258 23.99 6.04 -26.30
CA GLY A 258 24.81 4.96 -26.88
C GLY A 258 24.72 4.88 -28.40
N ILE A 259 23.56 5.10 -29.00
CA ILE A 259 23.34 5.09 -30.45
C ILE A 259 23.96 6.32 -31.12
N ALA A 260 23.89 7.48 -30.48
CA ALA A 260 24.47 8.73 -31.02
C ALA A 260 26.01 8.68 -31.11
N THR A 261 26.68 8.00 -30.18
CA THR A 261 28.12 7.81 -30.20
C THR A 261 28.59 6.79 -31.24
N ALA A 262 27.80 5.78 -31.51
CA ALA A 262 28.10 4.74 -32.52
C ALA A 262 27.98 5.26 -33.96
N ARG A 263 27.12 6.25 -34.25
CA ARG A 263 26.95 6.87 -35.58
C ARG A 263 28.06 7.85 -36.00
N ARG A 264 28.91 8.32 -35.07
CA ARG A 264 30.04 9.23 -35.36
C ARG A 264 31.33 8.52 -35.77
N ARG A 265 31.36 7.21 -35.85
CA ARG A 265 32.55 6.40 -36.18
C ARG A 265 32.49 5.74 -37.58
N ARG A 266 31.67 6.25 -38.52
CA ARG A 266 31.74 5.85 -39.93
C ARG A 266 32.05 7.04 -40.83
#